data_e6feae16b3b3100edaf5708e19d74c43
#
_entry.id   e6feae16b3b3100edaf5708e19d74c43
#
_cell.length_a   1.000
_cell.length_b   1.000
_cell.length_c   1.000
_cell.angle_alpha   90.00
_cell.angle_beta   90.00
_cell.angle_gamma   90.00
#
_symmetry.space_group_name_H-M   'P 1'
#
loop_
_entity.id
_entity.type
_entity.pdbx_description
1 polymer ?
#
loop_
_entity_poly.entity_id
_entity_poly.type
_entity_poly.pdbx_seq_one_letter_code
_entity_poly.pdbx_strand_id
1 'polypeptide(L)'
;KTKVQSKRHTIISGPPGIGKSFSTMDEIAKANINYIQFGAGSSDSAIALELAYGVSQLSAGEELVVLLDDADDVVFRDYETANKFKFAMAKDKPFYAQDVNLMTARKQYEKAGRMDLVQAIDAFTVPGKVGIHIPTDQVRFYVVCNRDCENPKEFTKKIFSAVEAIVDRTKYKRLDFEYKVAWGWLAHILDNNQPFEDYPLTEDQKRELAGWVWDKWPNMRNQSYRTIEEMAEYMINNPDGYEDEWAATFIKSSSKKAGQ
;
A
#
# COMPACT_ATOMS: atom_id res chain seq x y z
N LYS A 1 -23.09 0.99 29.13
CA LYS A 1 -21.71 0.66 28.69
C LYS A 1 -21.73 0.63 27.16
N THR A 2 -21.35 1.73 26.50
CA THR A 2 -21.20 1.82 25.06
C THR A 2 -20.01 0.94 24.69
N LYS A 3 -20.25 -0.18 23.99
CA LYS A 3 -19.18 -0.95 23.37
C LYS A 3 -18.49 -0.02 22.38
N VAL A 4 -17.27 0.40 22.66
CA VAL A 4 -16.39 1.04 21.70
C VAL A 4 -16.24 0.03 20.56
N GLN A 5 -16.91 0.28 19.42
CA GLN A 5 -16.75 -0.56 18.23
C GLN A 5 -15.28 -0.48 17.84
N SER A 6 -14.59 -1.61 17.85
CA SER A 6 -13.23 -1.68 17.35
C SER A 6 -13.27 -1.29 15.86
N LYS A 7 -12.52 -0.25 15.49
CA LYS A 7 -12.37 0.15 14.09
C LYS A 7 -11.85 -1.05 13.31
N ARG A 8 -12.57 -1.43 12.27
CA ARG A 8 -12.34 -2.67 11.52
C ARG A 8 -11.25 -2.50 10.45
N HIS A 9 -11.18 -1.34 9.83
CA HIS A 9 -10.25 -1.02 8.75
C HIS A 9 -8.97 -0.38 9.30
N THR A 10 -7.89 -0.40 8.54
CA THR A 10 -6.58 0.13 8.96
C THR A 10 -5.99 1.00 7.87
N ILE A 11 -5.41 2.13 8.23
CA ILE A 11 -4.54 2.93 7.37
C ILE A 11 -3.13 2.91 7.94
N ILE A 12 -2.15 2.63 7.09
CA ILE A 12 -0.73 2.72 7.40
C ILE A 12 -0.13 3.78 6.47
N SER A 13 0.27 4.89 7.04
CA SER A 13 0.87 6.02 6.35
C SER A 13 2.34 6.16 6.72
N GLY A 14 3.16 6.68 5.82
CA GLY A 14 4.57 6.96 6.10
C GLY A 14 5.40 7.09 4.82
N PRO A 15 6.68 7.47 4.92
CA PRO A 15 7.55 7.65 3.77
C PRO A 15 7.60 6.42 2.84
N PRO A 16 7.83 6.61 1.52
CA PRO A 16 8.02 5.50 0.60
C PRO A 16 9.27 4.67 0.95
N GLY A 17 9.28 3.40 0.59
CA GLY A 17 10.45 2.53 0.72
C GLY A 17 10.81 2.08 2.14
N ILE A 18 9.92 2.24 3.12
CA ILE A 18 10.12 1.78 4.51
C ILE A 18 9.54 0.38 4.80
N GLY A 19 9.16 -0.36 3.76
CA GLY A 19 8.66 -1.73 3.90
C GLY A 19 7.20 -1.85 4.35
N LYS A 20 6.38 -0.80 4.27
CA LYS A 20 4.97 -0.82 4.68
C LYS A 20 4.19 -1.97 4.04
N SER A 21 4.19 -2.03 2.72
CA SER A 21 3.47 -3.05 1.93
C SER A 21 4.01 -4.45 2.22
N PHE A 22 5.33 -4.60 2.21
CA PHE A 22 6.00 -5.87 2.50
C PHE A 22 5.61 -6.41 3.89
N SER A 23 5.76 -5.60 4.94
CA SER A 23 5.39 -6.02 6.30
C SER A 23 3.91 -6.33 6.43
N THR A 24 3.03 -5.58 5.74
CA THR A 24 1.60 -5.86 5.76
C THR A 24 1.27 -7.18 5.07
N MET A 25 1.88 -7.45 3.92
CA MET A 25 1.70 -8.72 3.19
C MET A 25 2.24 -9.91 3.98
N ASP A 26 3.40 -9.78 4.59
CA ASP A 26 4.02 -10.82 5.42
C ASP A 26 3.12 -11.20 6.61
N GLU A 27 2.55 -10.21 7.30
CA GLU A 27 1.62 -10.45 8.40
C GLU A 27 0.29 -11.09 7.93
N ILE A 28 -0.24 -10.70 6.77
CA ILE A 28 -1.43 -11.32 6.16
C ILE A 28 -1.14 -12.78 5.80
N ALA A 29 0.03 -13.04 5.19
CA ALA A 29 0.45 -14.40 4.81
C ALA A 29 0.65 -15.30 6.04
N LYS A 30 1.32 -14.81 7.10
CA LYS A 30 1.49 -15.54 8.37
C LYS A 30 0.16 -15.85 9.05
N ALA A 31 -0.81 -14.97 8.93
CA ALA A 31 -2.14 -15.16 9.49
C ALA A 31 -3.02 -16.10 8.65
N ASN A 32 -2.57 -16.53 7.47
CA ASN A 32 -3.30 -17.37 6.52
C ASN A 32 -4.72 -16.84 6.22
N ILE A 33 -4.83 -15.54 5.99
CA ILE A 33 -6.09 -14.85 5.72
C ILE A 33 -6.27 -14.70 4.21
N ASN A 34 -7.50 -14.92 3.72
CA ASN A 34 -7.84 -14.64 2.32
C ASN A 34 -7.68 -13.14 2.03
N TYR A 35 -6.93 -12.79 1.00
CA TYR A 35 -6.74 -11.39 0.63
C TYR A 35 -6.73 -11.18 -0.88
N ILE A 36 -7.06 -9.96 -1.26
CA ILE A 36 -6.85 -9.41 -2.60
C ILE A 36 -6.05 -8.12 -2.49
N GLN A 37 -5.19 -7.85 -3.47
CA GLN A 37 -4.33 -6.67 -3.47
C GLN A 37 -4.57 -5.81 -4.70
N PHE A 38 -4.62 -4.51 -4.49
CA PHE A 38 -4.66 -3.50 -5.54
C PHE A 38 -3.51 -2.52 -5.35
N GLY A 39 -2.88 -2.15 -6.45
CA GLY A 39 -1.80 -1.18 -6.49
C GLY A 39 -2.06 -0.07 -7.49
N ALA A 40 -1.06 0.77 -7.72
CA ALA A 40 -1.13 1.87 -8.68
C ALA A 40 -1.64 1.39 -10.05
N GLY A 41 -2.53 2.17 -10.66
CA GLY A 41 -3.15 1.84 -11.95
C GLY A 41 -4.40 0.95 -11.86
N SER A 42 -4.79 0.46 -10.69
CA SER A 42 -6.04 -0.30 -10.55
C SER A 42 -7.25 0.58 -10.84
N SER A 43 -8.08 0.16 -11.79
CA SER A 43 -9.33 0.86 -12.12
C SER A 43 -10.45 0.52 -11.13
N ASP A 44 -11.43 1.41 -10.98
CA ASP A 44 -12.62 1.15 -10.15
C ASP A 44 -13.36 -0.12 -10.54
N SER A 45 -13.41 -0.41 -11.86
CA SER A 45 -14.04 -1.63 -12.37
C SER A 45 -13.26 -2.88 -11.97
N ALA A 46 -11.93 -2.84 -12.04
CA ALA A 46 -11.10 -3.98 -11.64
C ALA A 46 -11.26 -4.25 -10.13
N ILE A 47 -11.22 -3.19 -9.31
CA ILE A 47 -11.44 -3.29 -7.87
C ILE A 47 -12.84 -3.89 -7.58
N ALA A 48 -13.87 -3.40 -8.26
CA ALA A 48 -15.22 -3.89 -8.06
C ALA A 48 -15.40 -5.35 -8.44
N LEU A 49 -14.79 -5.79 -9.55
CA LEU A 49 -14.88 -7.17 -10.03
C LEU A 49 -14.17 -8.15 -9.08
N GLU A 50 -12.94 -7.86 -8.71
CA GLU A 50 -12.18 -8.69 -7.79
C GLU A 50 -12.81 -8.72 -6.39
N LEU A 51 -13.34 -7.58 -5.94
CA LEU A 51 -14.05 -7.51 -4.67
C LEU A 51 -15.36 -8.32 -4.71
N ALA A 52 -16.13 -8.23 -5.80
CA ALA A 52 -17.35 -9.02 -5.98
C ALA A 52 -17.03 -10.51 -5.98
N TYR A 53 -16.01 -10.92 -6.72
CA TYR A 53 -15.57 -12.31 -6.75
C TYR A 53 -15.11 -12.77 -5.36
N GLY A 54 -14.21 -12.04 -4.71
CA GLY A 54 -13.71 -12.40 -3.38
C GLY A 54 -14.81 -12.52 -2.34
N VAL A 55 -15.77 -11.58 -2.31
CA VAL A 55 -16.90 -11.62 -1.37
C VAL A 55 -17.86 -12.77 -1.70
N SER A 56 -18.06 -13.09 -2.98
CA SER A 56 -18.94 -14.22 -3.38
C SER A 56 -18.42 -15.59 -2.95
N GLN A 57 -17.12 -15.71 -2.67
CA GLN A 57 -16.49 -16.97 -2.23
C GLN A 57 -16.48 -17.13 -0.71
N LEU A 58 -16.86 -16.10 0.06
CA LEU A 58 -16.81 -16.16 1.52
C LEU A 58 -17.95 -17.00 2.10
N SER A 59 -17.59 -17.87 3.03
CA SER A 59 -18.54 -18.55 3.91
C SER A 59 -18.96 -17.64 5.08
N ALA A 60 -20.01 -18.04 5.78
CA ALA A 60 -20.46 -17.31 6.97
C ALA A 60 -19.36 -17.25 8.05
N GLY A 61 -18.99 -16.06 8.46
CA GLY A 61 -17.97 -15.83 9.48
C GLY A 61 -16.54 -15.69 8.94
N GLU A 62 -16.31 -15.93 7.64
CA GLU A 62 -15.03 -15.62 7.01
C GLU A 62 -14.90 -14.13 6.72
N GLU A 63 -13.66 -13.66 6.63
CA GLU A 63 -13.35 -12.28 6.30
C GLU A 63 -12.39 -12.22 5.10
N LEU A 64 -12.60 -11.20 4.26
CA LEU A 64 -11.71 -10.86 3.15
C LEU A 64 -10.89 -9.63 3.52
N VAL A 65 -9.57 -9.74 3.43
CA VAL A 65 -8.69 -8.59 3.51
C VAL A 65 -8.49 -8.00 2.11
N VAL A 66 -8.69 -6.70 2.00
CA VAL A 66 -8.41 -5.91 0.79
C VAL A 66 -7.24 -5.00 1.10
N LEU A 67 -6.09 -5.32 0.52
CA LEU A 67 -4.89 -4.50 0.61
C LEU A 67 -4.89 -3.49 -0.53
N LEU A 68 -4.99 -2.22 -0.18
CA LEU A 68 -4.92 -1.08 -1.10
C LEU A 68 -3.52 -0.48 -0.97
N ASP A 69 -2.61 -0.98 -1.78
CA ASP A 69 -1.23 -0.51 -1.85
C ASP A 69 -1.12 0.70 -2.78
N ASP A 70 -0.16 1.59 -2.51
CA ASP A 70 -0.09 2.88 -3.19
C ASP A 70 -1.45 3.60 -3.24
N ALA A 71 -2.12 3.65 -2.07
CA ALA A 71 -3.46 4.18 -1.95
C ALA A 71 -3.59 5.65 -2.38
N ASP A 72 -2.48 6.35 -2.51
CA ASP A 72 -2.40 7.69 -3.08
C ASP A 72 -2.98 7.72 -4.51
N ASP A 73 -2.76 6.66 -5.29
CA ASP A 73 -3.25 6.52 -6.66
C ASP A 73 -4.50 5.64 -6.78
N VAL A 74 -4.81 4.83 -5.77
CA VAL A 74 -5.97 3.93 -5.77
C VAL A 74 -7.17 4.55 -5.07
N VAL A 75 -6.99 5.09 -3.86
CA VAL A 75 -8.06 5.59 -2.99
C VAL A 75 -8.17 7.10 -3.06
N PHE A 76 -7.01 7.80 -3.03
CA PHE A 76 -6.94 9.26 -2.88
C PHE A 76 -6.66 10.00 -4.18
N ARG A 77 -6.75 9.34 -5.33
CA ARG A 77 -6.48 9.95 -6.64
C ARG A 77 -7.45 11.08 -6.97
N ASP A 78 -8.72 10.93 -6.59
CA ASP A 78 -9.77 11.92 -6.80
C ASP A 78 -10.87 11.84 -5.75
N TYR A 79 -11.71 12.87 -5.69
CA TYR A 79 -12.77 12.99 -4.71
C TYR A 79 -13.85 11.91 -4.83
N GLU A 80 -14.18 11.49 -6.04
CA GLU A 80 -15.23 10.50 -6.30
C GLU A 80 -14.81 9.13 -5.80
N THR A 81 -13.59 8.73 -6.12
CA THR A 81 -12.98 7.49 -5.65
C THR A 81 -12.84 7.47 -4.12
N ALA A 82 -12.32 8.55 -3.53
CA ALA A 82 -12.22 8.66 -2.07
C ALA A 82 -13.59 8.53 -1.38
N ASN A 83 -14.65 9.11 -1.96
CA ASN A 83 -16.01 8.95 -1.43
C ASN A 83 -16.53 7.51 -1.55
N LYS A 84 -16.24 6.79 -2.62
CA LYS A 84 -16.62 5.35 -2.74
C LYS A 84 -16.04 4.55 -1.59
N PHE A 85 -14.74 4.71 -1.31
CA PHE A 85 -14.08 4.03 -0.18
C PHE A 85 -14.58 4.52 1.18
N LYS A 86 -14.82 5.82 1.34
CA LYS A 86 -15.45 6.37 2.55
C LYS A 86 -16.81 5.68 2.86
N PHE A 87 -17.62 5.44 1.84
CA PHE A 87 -18.88 4.72 2.01
C PHE A 87 -18.64 3.23 2.31
N ALA A 88 -17.77 2.56 1.57
CA ALA A 88 -17.47 1.16 1.76
C ALA A 88 -16.89 0.83 3.15
N MET A 89 -16.17 1.78 3.75
CA MET A 89 -15.63 1.66 5.11
C MET A 89 -16.62 2.12 6.21
N ALA A 90 -17.80 2.58 5.82
CA ALA A 90 -18.85 2.89 6.79
C ALA A 90 -19.63 1.62 7.13
N LYS A 91 -20.10 1.54 8.39
CA LYS A 91 -20.90 0.40 8.84
C LYS A 91 -22.15 0.23 7.97
N ASP A 92 -22.41 -1.02 7.56
CA ASP A 92 -23.60 -1.43 6.81
C ASP A 92 -23.79 -0.69 5.46
N LYS A 93 -22.67 -0.24 4.86
CA LYS A 93 -22.69 0.40 3.54
C LYS A 93 -21.95 -0.47 2.53
N PRO A 94 -22.53 -0.67 1.33
CA PRO A 94 -21.85 -1.44 0.29
C PRO A 94 -20.73 -0.63 -0.38
N PHE A 95 -19.77 -1.33 -0.97
CA PHE A 95 -18.95 -0.75 -2.02
C PHE A 95 -19.82 -0.64 -3.27
N TYR A 96 -19.91 0.56 -3.81
CA TYR A 96 -20.73 0.84 -4.98
C TYR A 96 -19.87 1.15 -6.19
N ALA A 97 -20.04 0.38 -7.26
CA ALA A 97 -19.44 0.67 -8.54
C ALA A 97 -20.52 0.84 -9.60
N GLN A 98 -20.60 2.04 -10.13
CA GLN A 98 -21.44 2.39 -11.27
C GLN A 98 -20.53 2.49 -12.49
N ASP A 99 -20.44 1.41 -13.28
CA ASP A 99 -19.61 1.49 -14.47
C ASP A 99 -20.27 0.75 -15.65
N VAL A 100 -20.35 1.44 -16.76
CA VAL A 100 -20.74 0.86 -18.06
C VAL A 100 -19.79 -0.27 -18.45
N ASN A 101 -18.54 -0.21 -18.01
CA ASN A 101 -17.54 -1.22 -18.27
C ASN A 101 -17.83 -2.55 -17.55
N LEU A 102 -18.52 -2.55 -16.40
CA LEU A 102 -18.92 -3.78 -15.71
C LEU A 102 -19.82 -4.67 -16.57
N MET A 103 -20.78 -4.09 -17.26
CA MET A 103 -21.67 -4.87 -18.16
C MET A 103 -20.93 -5.36 -19.40
N THR A 104 -19.95 -4.59 -19.86
CA THR A 104 -19.06 -5.01 -20.95
C THR A 104 -18.15 -6.16 -20.49
N ALA A 105 -17.55 -6.04 -19.31
CA ALA A 105 -16.72 -7.08 -18.71
C ALA A 105 -17.53 -8.36 -18.48
N ARG A 106 -18.76 -8.27 -17.96
CA ARG A 106 -19.67 -9.41 -17.80
C ARG A 106 -19.87 -10.19 -19.11
N LYS A 107 -20.15 -9.48 -20.22
CA LYS A 107 -20.31 -10.11 -21.53
C LYS A 107 -19.01 -10.74 -22.04
N GLN A 108 -17.87 -10.13 -21.76
CA GLN A 108 -16.56 -10.69 -22.12
C GLN A 108 -16.28 -11.98 -21.33
N TYR A 109 -16.56 -12.01 -20.02
CA TYR A 109 -16.40 -13.20 -19.19
C TYR A 109 -17.34 -14.32 -19.62
N GLU A 110 -18.58 -14.00 -19.94
CA GLU A 110 -19.54 -14.98 -20.48
C GLU A 110 -19.02 -15.62 -21.77
N LYS A 111 -18.51 -14.83 -22.72
CA LYS A 111 -17.88 -15.33 -23.94
C LYS A 111 -16.61 -16.13 -23.69
N ALA A 112 -15.86 -15.80 -22.65
CA ALA A 112 -14.63 -16.49 -22.24
C ALA A 112 -14.90 -17.75 -21.39
N GLY A 113 -16.17 -18.07 -21.09
CA GLY A 113 -16.55 -19.20 -20.25
C GLY A 113 -16.27 -19.02 -18.75
N ARG A 114 -15.90 -17.79 -18.30
CA ARG A 114 -15.64 -17.46 -16.91
C ARG A 114 -16.95 -17.20 -16.15
N MET A 115 -17.76 -18.26 -16.02
CA MET A 115 -19.07 -18.19 -15.38
C MET A 115 -18.98 -17.87 -13.89
N ASP A 116 -17.89 -18.18 -13.24
CA ASP A 116 -17.56 -17.79 -11.87
C ASP A 116 -17.62 -16.25 -11.65
N LEU A 117 -17.01 -15.49 -12.56
CA LEU A 117 -17.01 -14.02 -12.53
C LEU A 117 -18.38 -13.44 -12.93
N VAL A 118 -19.06 -14.09 -13.89
CA VAL A 118 -20.42 -13.69 -14.27
C VAL A 118 -21.38 -13.82 -13.09
N GLN A 119 -21.34 -14.95 -12.38
CA GLN A 119 -22.16 -15.19 -11.19
C GLN A 119 -21.85 -14.19 -10.06
N ALA A 120 -20.58 -13.86 -9.85
CA ALA A 120 -20.18 -12.87 -8.86
C ALA A 120 -20.76 -11.47 -9.16
N ILE A 121 -20.73 -11.05 -10.43
CA ILE A 121 -21.33 -9.78 -10.85
C ILE A 121 -22.86 -9.82 -10.65
N ASP A 122 -23.51 -10.88 -11.11
CA ASP A 122 -24.97 -11.03 -11.05
C ASP A 122 -25.48 -11.07 -9.60
N ALA A 123 -24.73 -11.70 -8.68
CA ALA A 123 -25.07 -11.80 -7.26
C ALA A 123 -25.19 -10.40 -6.58
N PHE A 124 -24.42 -9.41 -7.03
CA PHE A 124 -24.43 -8.07 -6.45
C PHE A 124 -25.12 -7.01 -7.33
N THR A 125 -25.72 -7.43 -8.43
CA THR A 125 -26.56 -6.58 -9.26
C THR A 125 -27.94 -6.45 -8.63
N VAL A 126 -28.36 -5.22 -8.29
CA VAL A 126 -29.67 -4.96 -7.70
C VAL A 126 -30.66 -4.56 -8.80
N PRO A 127 -31.79 -5.27 -8.97
CA PRO A 127 -32.81 -4.92 -9.96
C PRO A 127 -33.26 -3.46 -9.83
N GLY A 128 -33.30 -2.74 -10.94
CA GLY A 128 -33.69 -1.33 -10.99
C GLY A 128 -32.62 -0.33 -10.53
N LYS A 129 -31.45 -0.78 -10.14
CA LYS A 129 -30.27 0.07 -9.84
C LYS A 129 -29.19 -0.11 -10.91
N VAL A 130 -28.44 0.94 -11.16
CA VAL A 130 -27.28 0.88 -12.05
C VAL A 130 -26.05 0.47 -11.26
N GLY A 131 -25.25 -0.45 -11.81
CA GLY A 131 -24.02 -0.91 -11.16
C GLY A 131 -24.23 -2.06 -10.17
N ILE A 132 -23.15 -2.40 -9.45
CA ILE A 132 -23.14 -3.45 -8.44
C ILE A 132 -22.97 -2.89 -7.03
N HIS A 133 -23.57 -3.55 -6.07
CA HIS A 133 -23.60 -3.17 -4.65
C HIS A 133 -23.01 -4.31 -3.82
N ILE A 134 -21.72 -4.26 -3.56
CA ILE A 134 -20.98 -5.32 -2.88
C ILE A 134 -21.02 -5.09 -1.37
N PRO A 135 -21.60 -5.99 -0.57
CA PRO A 135 -21.61 -5.85 0.88
C PRO A 135 -20.17 -5.87 1.43
N THR A 136 -19.88 -5.03 2.42
CA THR A 136 -18.54 -4.93 3.01
C THR A 136 -18.50 -5.32 4.48
N ASP A 137 -19.55 -5.95 4.99
CA ASP A 137 -19.62 -6.44 6.37
C ASP A 137 -18.62 -7.54 6.71
N GLN A 138 -18.14 -8.30 5.73
CA GLN A 138 -17.06 -9.28 5.84
C GLN A 138 -15.72 -8.79 5.23
N VAL A 139 -15.61 -7.50 4.86
CA VAL A 139 -14.40 -6.95 4.23
C VAL A 139 -13.62 -6.08 5.21
N ARG A 140 -12.31 -6.27 5.27
CA ARG A 140 -11.36 -5.39 5.97
C ARG A 140 -10.46 -4.72 4.97
N PHE A 141 -10.47 -3.40 4.95
CA PHE A 141 -9.55 -2.61 4.13
C PHE A 141 -8.28 -2.29 4.90
N TYR A 142 -7.15 -2.61 4.30
CA TYR A 142 -5.81 -2.15 4.69
C TYR A 142 -5.33 -1.18 3.63
N VAL A 143 -5.19 0.08 4.01
CA VAL A 143 -4.81 1.18 3.12
C VAL A 143 -3.37 1.54 3.43
N VAL A 144 -2.48 1.37 2.45
CA VAL A 144 -1.07 1.74 2.58
C VAL A 144 -0.81 2.93 1.68
N CYS A 145 -0.38 4.04 2.26
CA CYS A 145 -0.14 5.30 1.54
C CYS A 145 1.17 5.97 1.96
N ASN A 146 1.64 6.88 1.11
CA ASN A 146 2.83 7.67 1.37
C ASN A 146 2.49 9.04 1.98
N ARG A 147 1.28 9.53 1.74
CA ARG A 147 0.80 10.82 2.27
C ARG A 147 0.40 10.71 3.73
N ASP A 148 0.60 11.79 4.47
CA ASP A 148 0.05 11.96 5.81
C ASP A 148 -1.44 12.29 5.73
N CYS A 149 -2.29 11.32 6.09
CA CYS A 149 -3.74 11.47 6.02
C CYS A 149 -4.30 12.50 7.04
N GLU A 150 -3.52 12.94 8.01
CA GLU A 150 -3.89 13.99 8.96
C GLU A 150 -3.40 15.38 8.52
N ASN A 151 -2.57 15.45 7.46
CA ASN A 151 -2.03 16.70 6.96
C ASN A 151 -2.87 17.26 5.79
N PRO A 152 -3.67 18.33 5.98
CA PRO A 152 -4.52 18.87 4.91
C PRO A 152 -3.73 19.43 3.72
N LYS A 153 -2.42 19.70 3.88
CA LYS A 153 -1.59 20.25 2.80
C LYS A 153 -1.24 19.21 1.74
N GLU A 154 -1.40 17.93 2.04
CA GLU A 154 -1.08 16.84 1.12
C GLU A 154 -2.24 16.48 0.18
N PHE A 155 -3.39 17.10 0.38
CA PHE A 155 -4.60 16.84 -0.39
C PHE A 155 -5.27 18.13 -0.87
N THR A 156 -6.04 18.03 -1.94
CA THR A 156 -6.98 19.12 -2.24
C THR A 156 -8.06 19.19 -1.16
N LYS A 157 -8.64 20.36 -0.92
CA LYS A 157 -9.69 20.55 0.10
C LYS A 157 -10.86 19.56 -0.03
N LYS A 158 -11.26 19.23 -1.27
CA LYS A 158 -12.34 18.26 -1.53
C LYS A 158 -11.93 16.84 -1.12
N ILE A 159 -10.75 16.38 -1.53
CA ILE A 159 -10.25 15.05 -1.22
C ILE A 159 -10.04 14.94 0.29
N PHE A 160 -9.46 15.94 0.94
CA PHE A 160 -9.17 15.92 2.36
C PHE A 160 -10.43 15.68 3.21
N SER A 161 -11.56 16.28 2.87
CA SER A 161 -12.82 16.03 3.59
C SER A 161 -13.29 14.56 3.53
N ALA A 162 -12.96 13.84 2.45
CA ALA A 162 -13.23 12.41 2.36
C ALA A 162 -12.19 11.59 3.13
N VAL A 163 -10.92 12.01 3.07
CA VAL A 163 -9.81 11.38 3.82
C VAL A 163 -10.04 11.45 5.33
N GLU A 164 -10.39 12.63 5.89
CA GLU A 164 -10.75 12.77 7.30
C GLU A 164 -11.83 11.77 7.72
N ALA A 165 -12.88 11.66 6.91
CA ALA A 165 -13.96 10.73 7.21
C ALA A 165 -13.56 9.24 7.06
N ILE A 166 -12.55 8.91 6.26
CA ILE A 166 -11.96 7.57 6.19
C ILE A 166 -11.11 7.32 7.44
N VAL A 167 -10.25 8.27 7.82
CA VAL A 167 -9.41 8.21 9.03
C VAL A 167 -10.26 7.97 10.27
N ASP A 168 -11.38 8.67 10.41
CA ASP A 168 -12.31 8.49 11.52
C ASP A 168 -12.86 7.05 11.64
N ARG A 169 -12.95 6.32 10.54
CA ARG A 169 -13.50 4.95 10.46
C ARG A 169 -12.44 3.88 10.57
N THR A 170 -11.17 4.25 10.56
CA THR A 170 -10.04 3.34 10.47
C THR A 170 -9.14 3.44 11.71
N LYS A 171 -8.32 2.43 11.94
CA LYS A 171 -7.15 2.53 12.82
C LYS A 171 -6.05 3.20 12.00
N TYR A 172 -5.85 4.48 12.22
CA TYR A 172 -4.78 5.21 11.56
C TYR A 172 -3.46 4.99 12.30
N LYS A 173 -2.43 4.64 11.55
CA LYS A 173 -1.06 4.51 12.06
C LYS A 173 -0.12 5.21 11.09
N ARG A 174 0.48 6.29 11.56
CA ARG A 174 1.60 6.92 10.87
C ARG A 174 2.91 6.27 11.32
N LEU A 175 3.71 5.91 10.35
CA LEU A 175 5.08 5.45 10.57
C LEU A 175 6.01 6.63 10.32
N ASP A 176 6.46 7.24 11.40
CA ASP A 176 7.51 8.27 11.33
C ASP A 176 8.86 7.56 11.36
N PHE A 177 9.64 7.80 10.32
CA PHE A 177 10.94 7.15 10.15
C PHE A 177 12.01 7.99 10.83
N GLU A 178 11.99 8.01 12.17
CA GLU A 178 13.09 8.60 12.93
C GLU A 178 14.39 7.81 12.71
N TYR A 179 15.51 8.48 12.72
CA TYR A 179 16.85 7.94 12.50
C TYR A 179 17.11 6.64 13.29
N LYS A 180 16.72 6.60 14.57
CA LYS A 180 16.90 5.42 15.43
C LYS A 180 16.04 4.21 15.00
N VAL A 181 14.84 4.49 14.52
CA VAL A 181 13.92 3.44 14.03
C VAL A 181 14.44 2.89 12.70
N ALA A 182 14.90 3.78 11.82
CA ALA A 182 15.52 3.41 10.55
C ALA A 182 16.74 2.50 10.77
N TRP A 183 17.56 2.83 11.74
CA TRP A 183 18.74 2.05 12.08
C TRP A 183 18.40 0.67 12.64
N GLY A 184 17.48 0.56 13.58
CA GLY A 184 17.04 -0.72 14.13
C GLY A 184 16.45 -1.63 13.05
N TRP A 185 15.74 -1.05 12.11
CA TRP A 185 15.16 -1.76 10.97
C TRP A 185 16.25 -2.20 9.96
N LEU A 186 17.21 -1.33 9.63
CA LEU A 186 18.35 -1.68 8.78
C LEU A 186 19.18 -2.81 9.38
N ALA A 187 19.47 -2.73 10.67
CA ALA A 187 20.19 -3.79 11.38
C ALA A 187 19.44 -5.13 11.28
N HIS A 188 18.13 -5.12 11.52
CA HIS A 188 17.29 -6.32 11.38
C HIS A 188 17.31 -6.91 9.97
N ILE A 189 17.29 -6.10 8.94
CA ILE A 189 17.37 -6.51 7.53
C ILE A 189 18.72 -7.15 7.24
N LEU A 190 19.81 -6.50 7.65
CA LEU A 190 21.16 -6.99 7.44
C LEU A 190 21.39 -8.32 8.18
N ASP A 191 20.88 -8.45 9.41
CA ASP A 191 20.99 -9.67 10.20
C ASP A 191 20.22 -10.86 9.59
N ASN A 192 19.11 -10.61 8.93
CA ASN A 192 18.24 -11.67 8.38
C ASN A 192 18.47 -11.94 6.89
N ASN A 193 19.42 -11.28 6.24
CA ASN A 193 19.65 -11.35 4.80
C ASN A 193 18.41 -11.08 3.92
N GLN A 194 17.36 -10.56 4.47
CA GLN A 194 16.17 -10.16 3.75
C GLN A 194 16.31 -8.69 3.44
N PRO A 195 16.33 -8.34 2.27
CA PRO A 195 15.98 -8.77 0.92
C PRO A 195 17.19 -8.97 0.01
N PHE A 196 18.33 -9.21 0.55
CA PHE A 196 19.54 -9.43 -0.23
C PHE A 196 19.70 -10.90 -0.71
N GLU A 197 18.59 -11.64 -0.84
CA GLU A 197 18.63 -13.00 -1.40
C GLU A 197 19.25 -13.01 -2.80
N ASP A 198 18.98 -11.97 -3.59
CA ASP A 198 19.54 -11.78 -4.94
C ASP A 198 20.97 -11.18 -4.91
N TYR A 199 21.40 -10.61 -3.79
CA TYR A 199 22.70 -9.96 -3.58
C TYR A 199 23.36 -10.45 -2.30
N PRO A 200 23.96 -11.66 -2.30
CA PRO A 200 24.54 -12.25 -1.09
C PRO A 200 25.79 -11.49 -0.66
N LEU A 201 25.62 -10.56 0.28
CA LEU A 201 26.73 -9.84 0.90
C LEU A 201 27.44 -10.70 1.93
N THR A 202 28.78 -10.61 1.97
CA THR A 202 29.57 -11.13 3.09
C THR A 202 29.32 -10.30 4.36
N GLU A 203 29.65 -10.87 5.53
CA GLU A 203 29.51 -10.15 6.81
C GLU A 203 30.32 -8.85 6.86
N ASP A 204 31.49 -8.80 6.21
CA ASP A 204 32.31 -7.60 6.14
C ASP A 204 31.64 -6.55 5.24
N GLN A 205 31.11 -6.94 4.09
CA GLN A 205 30.34 -6.05 3.20
C GLN A 205 29.09 -5.50 3.89
N LYS A 206 28.37 -6.30 4.66
CA LYS A 206 27.21 -5.83 5.44
C LYS A 206 27.61 -4.78 6.47
N ARG A 207 28.72 -5.01 7.18
CA ARG A 207 29.22 -4.03 8.17
C ARG A 207 29.63 -2.73 7.52
N GLU A 208 30.29 -2.81 6.38
CA GLU A 208 30.71 -1.65 5.62
C GLU A 208 29.52 -0.84 5.10
N LEU A 209 28.57 -1.51 4.46
CA LEU A 209 27.31 -0.90 4.01
C LEU A 209 26.58 -0.23 5.19
N ALA A 210 26.43 -0.94 6.30
CA ALA A 210 25.77 -0.42 7.50
C ALA A 210 26.52 0.80 8.08
N GLY A 211 27.84 0.75 8.14
CA GLY A 211 28.68 1.84 8.63
C GLY A 211 28.55 3.10 7.75
N TRP A 212 28.59 2.91 6.44
CA TRP A 212 28.44 4.02 5.48
C TRP A 212 27.05 4.64 5.55
N VAL A 213 26.00 3.82 5.57
CA VAL A 213 24.62 4.29 5.71
C VAL A 213 24.42 5.03 7.03
N TRP A 214 24.98 4.51 8.13
CA TRP A 214 24.92 5.20 9.42
C TRP A 214 25.51 6.60 9.36
N ASP A 215 26.69 6.73 8.80
CA ASP A 215 27.39 8.02 8.69
C ASP A 215 26.67 9.02 7.79
N LYS A 216 26.13 8.57 6.69
CA LYS A 216 25.60 9.42 5.62
C LYS A 216 24.09 9.60 5.65
N TRP A 217 23.37 8.83 6.47
CA TRP A 217 21.91 8.82 6.51
C TRP A 217 21.24 10.20 6.47
N PRO A 218 21.64 11.19 7.29
CA PRO A 218 21.02 12.51 7.30
C PRO A 218 21.15 13.25 5.96
N ASN A 219 22.19 12.93 5.20
CA ASN A 219 22.54 13.56 3.94
C ASN A 219 22.11 12.75 2.70
N MET A 220 21.55 11.58 2.89
CA MET A 220 21.07 10.77 1.77
C MET A 220 19.87 11.42 1.09
N ARG A 221 19.81 11.31 -0.24
CA ARG A 221 18.70 11.82 -1.08
C ARG A 221 17.41 11.09 -0.74
N ASN A 222 17.49 9.76 -0.71
CA ASN A 222 16.38 8.87 -0.40
C ASN A 222 16.78 7.98 0.76
N GLN A 223 16.06 8.08 1.86
CA GLN A 223 16.24 7.25 3.05
C GLN A 223 15.28 6.08 2.99
N SER A 224 15.55 5.13 2.10
CA SER A 224 14.66 4.03 1.82
C SER A 224 15.41 2.70 1.76
N TYR A 225 14.66 1.63 1.95
CA TYR A 225 15.11 0.28 1.76
C TYR A 225 15.65 0.02 0.33
N ARG A 226 14.94 0.49 -0.70
CA ARG A 226 15.37 0.37 -2.10
C ARG A 226 16.75 1.00 -2.34
N THR A 227 17.03 2.12 -1.68
CA THR A 227 18.35 2.75 -1.76
C THR A 227 19.45 1.86 -1.21
N ILE A 228 19.19 1.15 -0.11
CA ILE A 228 20.17 0.22 0.50
C ILE A 228 20.37 -1.00 -0.40
N GLU A 229 19.32 -1.51 -1.00
CA GLU A 229 19.36 -2.59 -1.99
C GLU A 229 20.19 -2.20 -3.22
N GLU A 230 19.94 -1.01 -3.78
CA GLU A 230 20.75 -0.44 -4.86
C GLU A 230 22.23 -0.30 -4.46
N MET A 231 22.51 0.14 -3.23
CA MET A 231 23.89 0.23 -2.72
C MET A 231 24.57 -1.14 -2.62
N ALA A 232 23.84 -2.17 -2.19
CA ALA A 232 24.34 -3.53 -2.18
C ALA A 232 24.66 -4.04 -3.59
N GLU A 233 23.81 -3.73 -4.56
CA GLU A 233 24.05 -4.04 -5.97
C GLU A 233 25.33 -3.39 -6.51
N TYR A 234 25.55 -2.09 -6.22
CA TYR A 234 26.80 -1.41 -6.59
C TYR A 234 28.03 -2.06 -5.98
N MET A 235 27.95 -2.44 -4.70
CA MET A 235 29.06 -3.10 -4.00
C MET A 235 29.48 -4.42 -4.65
N ILE A 236 28.51 -5.19 -5.16
CA ILE A 236 28.77 -6.47 -5.83
C ILE A 236 29.30 -6.25 -7.25
N ASN A 237 28.68 -5.31 -7.98
CA ASN A 237 29.00 -5.10 -9.40
C ASN A 237 30.29 -4.28 -9.62
N ASN A 238 30.70 -3.46 -8.66
CA ASN A 238 31.91 -2.61 -8.75
C ASN A 238 32.69 -2.62 -7.41
N PRO A 239 33.30 -3.74 -7.02
CA PRO A 239 33.92 -3.92 -5.71
C PRO A 239 35.08 -2.95 -5.40
N ASP A 240 35.70 -2.36 -6.44
CA ASP A 240 36.85 -1.44 -6.28
C ASP A 240 36.46 0.06 -6.29
N GLY A 241 35.20 0.40 -6.59
CA GLY A 241 34.78 1.79 -6.79
C GLY A 241 33.38 2.17 -6.27
N TYR A 242 32.69 1.26 -5.59
CA TYR A 242 31.30 1.48 -5.17
C TYR A 242 31.10 2.67 -4.20
N GLU A 243 32.07 2.98 -3.34
CA GLU A 243 31.94 4.12 -2.41
C GLU A 243 31.84 5.47 -3.12
N ASP A 244 32.65 5.68 -4.17
CA ASP A 244 32.59 6.90 -4.98
C ASP A 244 31.25 6.99 -5.71
N GLU A 245 30.73 5.89 -6.21
CA GLU A 245 29.40 5.82 -6.84
C GLU A 245 28.29 6.05 -5.84
N TRP A 246 28.37 5.49 -4.62
CA TRP A 246 27.43 5.77 -3.54
C TRP A 246 27.40 7.25 -3.19
N ALA A 247 28.56 7.88 -3.05
CA ALA A 247 28.65 9.32 -2.73
C ALA A 247 28.04 10.17 -3.85
N ALA A 248 28.30 9.84 -5.10
CA ALA A 248 27.77 10.56 -6.26
C ALA A 248 26.23 10.38 -6.42
N THR A 249 25.75 9.15 -6.20
CA THR A 249 24.36 8.77 -6.50
C THR A 249 23.42 9.09 -5.34
N PHE A 250 23.79 8.75 -4.12
CA PHE A 250 22.86 8.74 -2.99
C PHE A 250 22.98 9.93 -2.03
N ILE A 251 24.03 10.76 -2.14
CA ILE A 251 24.18 11.94 -1.28
C ILE A 251 23.54 13.17 -1.94
N LYS A 252 22.83 13.97 -1.15
CA LYS A 252 22.32 15.28 -1.55
C LYS A 252 23.50 16.13 -1.99
N SER A 253 23.49 16.64 -3.23
CA SER A 253 24.46 17.64 -3.64
C SER A 253 24.31 18.84 -2.68
N SER A 254 25.37 19.21 -1.97
CA SER A 254 25.39 20.49 -1.28
C SER A 254 25.23 21.57 -2.34
N SER A 255 24.03 22.13 -2.46
CA SER A 255 23.89 23.39 -3.19
C SER A 255 24.74 24.39 -2.45
N LYS A 256 25.98 24.62 -2.92
CA LYS A 256 26.71 25.85 -2.59
C LYS A 256 25.77 26.96 -3.03
N LYS A 257 25.13 27.64 -2.07
CA LYS A 257 24.65 28.98 -2.32
C LYS A 257 25.88 29.74 -2.78
N ALA A 258 26.01 29.93 -4.10
CA ALA A 258 26.94 30.90 -4.66
C ALA A 258 26.54 32.21 -4.01
N GLY A 259 27.43 32.74 -3.22
CA GLY A 259 27.25 33.98 -2.53
C GLY A 259 27.08 35.12 -3.54
N GLN A 260 26.19 35.99 -3.25
CA GLN A 260 26.33 37.42 -3.48
C GLN A 260 26.08 38.12 -2.18
#